data_22e2c1609577f264e6a6d176cce6954a
#
_entry.id   22e2c1609577f264e6a6d176cce6954a
#
_cell.length_a   1.000
_cell.length_b   1.000
_cell.length_c   1.000
_cell.angle_alpha   90.00
_cell.angle_beta   90.00
_cell.angle_gamma   90.00
#
_symmetry.space_group_name_H-M   'P 1'
#
loop_
_entity.id
_entity.type
_entity.pdbx_description
1 polymer ?
#
loop_
_entity_poly.entity_id
_entity_poly.type
_entity_poly.pdbx_seq_one_letter_code
_entity_poly.pdbx_strand_id
1 'polypeptide(L)'
;MVRYHARRVRTAQKEIMTGTILNVVTVLAGGAIGLLFGSRIPERVKSTIIAGLGLFTAAMGLQMFLKSENPLIVLGALLVGALLGEWWKIEDGLQALGQTLEKRFSSSEESGAGSRFVRGFMVASLVFCVGPMTILGSIQDGLSGDYNLLAVKSTLDGFASIAFASTLGIGVLFSSLVVFVFQGGISLMAGLLSAVINDPMMNEMTAAGGVILVGLAISNLLEIKKIRMGNFLPALAIAPLIVWVLEKF
;
A
#
# COMPACT_ATOMS: atom_id res chain seq x y z
N MET A 1 34.41 21.50 19.13
CA MET A 1 34.00 20.21 18.54
C MET A 1 32.70 19.64 19.11
N VAL A 2 32.43 19.73 20.40
CA VAL A 2 31.21 19.19 21.08
C VAL A 2 29.88 19.84 20.60
N ARG A 3 29.89 21.13 20.26
CA ARG A 3 28.66 21.84 19.79
C ARG A 3 28.22 21.46 18.35
N TYR A 4 29.13 20.95 17.52
CA TYR A 4 28.81 20.51 16.15
C TYR A 4 28.11 19.14 16.13
N HIS A 5 28.50 18.25 17.06
CA HIS A 5 27.86 16.94 17.21
C HIS A 5 26.43 17.05 17.77
N ALA A 6 26.22 17.93 18.75
CA ALA A 6 24.91 18.15 19.36
C ALA A 6 23.88 18.76 18.38
N ARG A 7 24.35 19.56 17.40
CA ARG A 7 23.47 20.12 16.35
C ARG A 7 23.05 19.05 15.34
N ARG A 8 23.97 18.13 14.96
CA ARG A 8 23.67 17.01 14.04
C ARG A 8 22.67 16.02 14.65
N VAL A 9 22.78 15.74 15.94
CA VAL A 9 21.84 14.85 16.63
C VAL A 9 20.46 15.50 16.76
N ARG A 10 20.38 16.82 16.97
CA ARG A 10 19.09 17.54 17.05
C ARG A 10 18.41 17.73 15.68
N THR A 11 19.16 17.79 14.58
CA THR A 11 18.57 17.83 13.22
C THR A 11 18.10 16.45 12.77
N ALA A 12 18.80 15.38 13.12
CA ALA A 12 18.38 14.01 12.79
C ALA A 12 17.05 13.61 13.48
N GLN A 13 16.77 14.14 14.68
CA GLN A 13 15.51 13.88 15.38
C GLN A 13 14.29 14.63 14.81
N LYS A 14 14.50 15.57 13.86
CA LYS A 14 13.44 16.39 13.28
C LYS A 14 12.95 15.89 11.91
N GLU A 15 13.60 14.88 11.37
CA GLU A 15 13.34 14.38 10.00
C GLU A 15 12.74 12.96 9.94
N ILE A 16 12.43 12.35 11.10
CA ILE A 16 11.71 11.08 11.15
C ILE A 16 10.33 11.29 10.51
N MET A 17 9.96 10.44 9.56
CA MET A 17 8.72 10.48 8.79
C MET A 17 8.67 11.47 7.62
N THR A 18 9.78 12.08 7.21
CA THR A 18 9.80 13.00 6.05
C THR A 18 9.30 12.30 4.78
N GLY A 19 9.76 11.08 4.54
CA GLY A 19 9.30 10.28 3.38
C GLY A 19 7.82 9.92 3.45
N THR A 20 7.32 9.61 4.64
CA THR A 20 5.90 9.34 4.86
C THR A 20 5.04 10.57 4.58
N ILE A 21 5.43 11.74 5.10
CA ILE A 21 4.71 13.00 4.86
C ILE A 21 4.75 13.35 3.36
N LEU A 22 5.91 13.20 2.72
CA LEU A 22 6.05 13.43 1.30
C LEU A 22 5.09 12.55 0.48
N ASN A 23 5.00 11.26 0.82
CA ASN A 23 4.09 10.34 0.14
C ASN A 23 2.61 10.72 0.34
N VAL A 24 2.21 11.05 1.56
CA VAL A 24 0.86 11.54 1.85
C VAL A 24 0.53 12.78 1.01
N VAL A 25 1.44 13.76 0.97
CA VAL A 25 1.24 14.98 0.19
C VAL A 25 1.14 14.69 -1.31
N THR A 26 1.99 13.82 -1.85
CA THR A 26 1.95 13.49 -3.29
C THR A 26 0.70 12.68 -3.67
N VAL A 27 0.23 11.77 -2.81
CA VAL A 27 -1.04 11.05 -3.01
C VAL A 27 -2.22 12.02 -2.99
N LEU A 28 -2.25 12.96 -2.04
CA LEU A 28 -3.31 13.97 -1.97
C LEU A 28 -3.27 14.91 -3.17
N ALA A 29 -2.10 15.41 -3.54
CA ALA A 29 -1.94 16.30 -4.69
C ALA A 29 -2.30 15.59 -6.01
N GLY A 30 -1.76 14.39 -6.22
CA GLY A 30 -2.07 13.57 -7.38
C GLY A 30 -3.57 13.22 -7.45
N GLY A 31 -4.15 12.82 -6.31
CA GLY A 31 -5.58 12.54 -6.22
C GLY A 31 -6.45 13.76 -6.53
N ALA A 32 -6.10 14.94 -6.02
CA ALA A 32 -6.81 16.18 -6.32
C ALA A 32 -6.75 16.52 -7.82
N ILE A 33 -5.56 16.42 -8.44
CA ILE A 33 -5.39 16.59 -9.89
C ILE A 33 -6.25 15.55 -10.64
N GLY A 34 -6.20 14.29 -10.25
CA GLY A 34 -6.99 13.22 -10.87
C GLY A 34 -8.49 13.48 -10.81
N LEU A 35 -9.02 14.00 -9.70
CA LEU A 35 -10.43 14.38 -9.57
C LEU A 35 -10.82 15.52 -10.49
N LEU A 36 -9.97 16.56 -10.62
CA LEU A 36 -10.23 17.71 -11.49
C LEU A 36 -10.35 17.29 -12.96
N PHE A 37 -9.50 16.35 -13.40
CA PHE A 37 -9.56 15.82 -14.77
C PHE A 37 -10.62 14.74 -14.93
N GLY A 38 -10.89 13.95 -13.90
CA GLY A 38 -11.80 12.79 -13.93
C GLY A 38 -13.24 13.14 -14.30
N SER A 39 -13.72 14.33 -13.93
CA SER A 39 -15.05 14.83 -14.28
C SER A 39 -15.23 15.07 -15.78
N ARG A 40 -14.16 15.26 -16.54
CA ARG A 40 -14.16 15.54 -17.99
C ARG A 40 -13.94 14.28 -18.83
N ILE A 41 -13.62 13.14 -18.20
CA ILE A 41 -13.31 11.90 -18.91
C ILE A 41 -14.61 11.11 -19.13
N PRO A 42 -14.96 10.75 -20.39
CA PRO A 42 -16.10 9.88 -20.68
C PRO A 42 -15.98 8.51 -19.98
N GLU A 43 -17.10 7.93 -19.56
CA GLU A 43 -17.09 6.64 -18.83
C GLU A 43 -16.43 5.49 -19.63
N ARG A 44 -16.57 5.48 -20.94
CA ARG A 44 -15.87 4.50 -21.81
C ARG A 44 -14.35 4.60 -21.67
N VAL A 45 -13.80 5.82 -21.62
CA VAL A 45 -12.36 6.06 -21.46
C VAL A 45 -11.92 5.68 -20.05
N LYS A 46 -12.70 6.00 -19.01
CA LYS A 46 -12.43 5.57 -17.64
C LYS A 46 -12.34 4.05 -17.52
N SER A 47 -13.29 3.33 -18.12
CA SER A 47 -13.28 1.86 -18.13
C SER A 47 -11.99 1.31 -18.78
N THR A 48 -11.56 1.88 -19.89
CA THR A 48 -10.31 1.49 -20.57
C THR A 48 -9.09 1.79 -19.67
N ILE A 49 -9.06 2.95 -19.02
CA ILE A 49 -7.96 3.32 -18.09
C ILE A 49 -7.94 2.34 -16.89
N ILE A 50 -9.09 2.02 -16.29
CA ILE A 50 -9.17 1.05 -15.18
C ILE A 50 -8.65 -0.32 -15.61
N ALA A 51 -9.02 -0.79 -16.79
CA ALA A 51 -8.52 -2.06 -17.34
C ALA A 51 -6.99 -2.02 -17.53
N GLY A 52 -6.45 -0.93 -18.08
CA GLY A 52 -5.00 -0.73 -18.20
C GLY A 52 -4.28 -0.72 -16.85
N LEU A 53 -4.84 -0.03 -15.85
CA LEU A 53 -4.32 -0.03 -14.48
C LEU A 53 -4.36 -1.42 -13.86
N GLY A 54 -5.43 -2.19 -14.11
CA GLY A 54 -5.56 -3.56 -13.65
C GLY A 54 -4.48 -4.47 -14.25
N LEU A 55 -4.28 -4.40 -15.56
CA LEU A 55 -3.22 -5.17 -16.24
C LEU A 55 -1.82 -4.77 -15.75
N PHE A 56 -1.56 -3.48 -15.58
CA PHE A 56 -0.28 -3.00 -15.06
C PHE A 56 -0.05 -3.48 -13.61
N THR A 57 -1.06 -3.38 -12.74
CA THR A 57 -0.99 -3.85 -11.35
C THR A 57 -0.74 -5.36 -11.29
N ALA A 58 -1.37 -6.14 -12.16
CA ALA A 58 -1.12 -7.58 -12.27
C ALA A 58 0.33 -7.87 -12.71
N ALA A 59 0.84 -7.16 -13.71
CA ALA A 59 2.22 -7.31 -14.18
C ALA A 59 3.24 -6.97 -13.09
N MET A 60 3.02 -5.88 -12.34
CA MET A 60 3.85 -5.52 -11.19
C MET A 60 3.79 -6.58 -10.09
N GLY A 61 2.60 -7.11 -9.79
CA GLY A 61 2.44 -8.18 -8.83
C GLY A 61 3.18 -9.46 -9.24
N LEU A 62 3.14 -9.85 -10.51
CA LEU A 62 3.92 -10.97 -11.03
C LEU A 62 5.44 -10.72 -10.92
N GLN A 63 5.90 -9.52 -11.28
CA GLN A 63 7.32 -9.15 -11.12
C GLN A 63 7.77 -9.25 -9.66
N MET A 64 6.93 -8.84 -8.71
CA MET A 64 7.20 -8.96 -7.28
C MET A 64 7.23 -10.43 -6.83
N PHE A 65 6.31 -11.26 -7.31
CA PHE A 65 6.27 -12.70 -7.00
C PHE A 65 7.53 -13.43 -7.46
N LEU A 66 8.10 -13.05 -8.60
CA LEU A 66 9.34 -13.64 -9.14
C LEU A 66 10.59 -13.35 -8.29
N LYS A 67 10.49 -12.54 -7.24
CA LYS A 67 11.56 -12.35 -6.27
C LYS A 67 11.61 -13.44 -5.19
N SER A 68 10.60 -14.31 -5.13
CA SER A 68 10.58 -15.44 -4.18
C SER A 68 11.71 -16.42 -4.48
N GLU A 69 12.45 -16.80 -3.45
CA GLU A 69 13.44 -17.86 -3.49
C GLU A 69 12.79 -19.24 -3.20
N ASN A 70 11.67 -19.23 -2.47
CA ASN A 70 10.93 -20.45 -2.16
C ASN A 70 9.40 -20.21 -2.22
N PRO A 71 8.75 -20.46 -3.37
CA PRO A 71 7.31 -20.24 -3.53
C PRO A 71 6.41 -20.98 -2.53
N LEU A 72 6.91 -22.03 -1.86
CA LEU A 72 6.15 -22.74 -0.82
C LEU A 72 6.00 -21.88 0.45
N ILE A 73 6.98 -21.02 0.74
CA ILE A 73 6.87 -20.03 1.84
C ILE A 73 5.75 -19.05 1.53
N VAL A 74 5.71 -18.52 0.30
CA VAL A 74 4.64 -17.63 -0.14
C VAL A 74 3.28 -18.32 -0.04
N LEU A 75 3.17 -19.54 -0.53
CA LEU A 75 1.93 -20.32 -0.44
C LEU A 75 1.48 -20.49 1.01
N GLY A 76 2.38 -20.94 1.89
CA GLY A 76 2.11 -21.10 3.32
C GLY A 76 1.67 -19.77 3.97
N ALA A 77 2.39 -18.70 3.68
CA ALA A 77 2.07 -17.36 4.19
C ALA A 77 0.68 -16.88 3.73
N LEU A 78 0.33 -17.11 2.46
CA LEU A 78 -0.99 -16.73 1.92
C LEU A 78 -2.11 -17.55 2.56
N LEU A 79 -1.94 -18.86 2.72
CA LEU A 79 -2.96 -19.72 3.34
C LEU A 79 -3.19 -19.36 4.82
N VAL A 80 -2.11 -19.26 5.60
CA VAL A 80 -2.21 -18.89 7.01
C VAL A 80 -2.70 -17.45 7.15
N GLY A 81 -2.18 -16.54 6.31
CA GLY A 81 -2.58 -15.14 6.27
C GLY A 81 -4.05 -14.96 5.97
N ALA A 82 -4.58 -15.68 4.97
CA ALA A 82 -6.00 -15.65 4.63
C ALA A 82 -6.88 -16.16 5.79
N LEU A 83 -6.49 -17.24 6.46
CA LEU A 83 -7.23 -17.78 7.61
C LEU A 83 -7.28 -16.76 8.77
N LEU A 84 -6.15 -16.14 9.10
CA LEU A 84 -6.07 -15.12 10.15
C LEU A 84 -6.86 -13.86 9.75
N GLY A 85 -6.71 -13.42 8.49
CA GLY A 85 -7.43 -12.25 8.00
C GLY A 85 -8.94 -12.43 7.93
N GLU A 86 -9.41 -13.63 7.59
CA GLU A 86 -10.83 -13.99 7.64
C GLU A 86 -11.33 -14.03 9.09
N TRP A 87 -10.55 -14.58 10.01
CA TRP A 87 -10.89 -14.58 11.44
C TRP A 87 -10.96 -13.18 12.03
N TRP A 88 -10.02 -12.31 11.67
CA TRP A 88 -10.02 -10.90 12.11
C TRP A 88 -10.95 -10.00 11.28
N LYS A 89 -11.53 -10.52 10.19
CA LYS A 89 -12.43 -9.78 9.28
C LYS A 89 -11.78 -8.49 8.75
N ILE A 90 -10.52 -8.57 8.32
CA ILE A 90 -9.74 -7.39 7.92
C ILE A 90 -10.40 -6.68 6.73
N GLU A 91 -10.84 -7.43 5.72
CA GLU A 91 -11.55 -6.89 4.55
C GLU A 91 -12.81 -6.13 4.98
N ASP A 92 -13.63 -6.74 5.87
CA ASP A 92 -14.85 -6.11 6.36
C ASP A 92 -14.55 -4.83 7.15
N GLY A 93 -13.45 -4.82 7.93
CA GLY A 93 -12.98 -3.65 8.65
C GLY A 93 -12.55 -2.50 7.72
N LEU A 94 -11.80 -2.81 6.65
CA LEU A 94 -11.40 -1.84 5.64
C LEU A 94 -12.61 -1.29 4.88
N GLN A 95 -13.56 -2.15 4.52
CA GLN A 95 -14.80 -1.73 3.87
C GLN A 95 -15.65 -0.85 4.79
N ALA A 96 -15.79 -1.21 6.06
CA ALA A 96 -16.53 -0.42 7.05
C ALA A 96 -15.89 0.97 7.27
N LEU A 97 -14.55 1.03 7.31
CA LEU A 97 -13.82 2.30 7.37
C LEU A 97 -14.11 3.14 6.12
N GLY A 98 -14.00 2.55 4.93
CA GLY A 98 -14.32 3.21 3.67
C GLY A 98 -15.75 3.74 3.62
N GLN A 99 -16.72 2.93 4.03
CA GLN A 99 -18.15 3.33 4.12
C GLN A 99 -18.39 4.45 5.14
N THR A 100 -17.69 4.43 6.27
CA THR A 100 -17.80 5.47 7.29
C THR A 100 -17.26 6.81 6.79
N LEU A 101 -16.11 6.77 6.11
CA LEU A 101 -15.52 7.95 5.47
C LEU A 101 -16.44 8.48 4.36
N GLU A 102 -16.99 7.58 3.54
CA GLU A 102 -17.92 7.95 2.49
C GLU A 102 -19.15 8.68 3.03
N LYS A 103 -19.83 8.10 4.03
CA LYS A 103 -21.01 8.72 4.67
C LYS A 103 -20.74 10.10 5.25
N ARG A 104 -19.49 10.36 5.67
CA ARG A 104 -19.11 11.61 6.29
C ARG A 104 -18.66 12.69 5.29
N PHE A 105 -18.09 12.28 4.15
CA PHE A 105 -17.44 13.20 3.20
C PHE A 105 -18.03 13.18 1.80
N SER A 106 -18.90 12.22 1.48
CA SER A 106 -19.60 12.15 0.20
C SER A 106 -21.08 12.47 0.41
N SER A 107 -21.56 13.53 -0.20
CA SER A 107 -22.96 13.97 -0.11
C SER A 107 -23.85 13.37 -1.21
N SER A 108 -23.36 12.43 -2.00
CA SER A 108 -24.10 11.88 -3.14
C SER A 108 -24.90 10.66 -2.76
N GLU A 109 -26.24 10.81 -2.75
CA GLU A 109 -27.23 9.72 -2.70
C GLU A 109 -27.31 8.88 -4.00
N GLU A 110 -26.35 9.02 -4.92
CA GLU A 110 -26.35 8.26 -6.16
C GLU A 110 -26.01 6.79 -5.88
N SER A 111 -26.99 5.92 -6.12
CA SER A 111 -26.87 4.47 -6.10
C SER A 111 -25.78 3.98 -7.08
N GLY A 112 -24.56 3.85 -6.62
CA GLY A 112 -23.36 3.51 -7.39
C GLY A 112 -22.11 4.28 -6.97
N ALA A 113 -22.25 5.50 -6.44
CA ALA A 113 -21.12 6.30 -5.96
C ALA A 113 -20.48 5.68 -4.72
N GLY A 114 -21.26 5.03 -3.85
CA GLY A 114 -20.81 4.35 -2.66
C GLY A 114 -19.86 3.21 -2.94
N SER A 115 -20.17 2.37 -3.89
CA SER A 115 -19.29 1.29 -4.27
C SER A 115 -18.00 1.81 -4.92
N ARG A 116 -18.06 2.94 -5.64
CA ARG A 116 -16.88 3.56 -6.29
C ARG A 116 -15.92 4.18 -5.27
N PHE A 117 -16.44 4.88 -4.25
CA PHE A 117 -15.64 5.44 -3.17
C PHE A 117 -14.87 4.35 -2.42
N VAL A 118 -15.60 3.36 -1.90
CA VAL A 118 -15.02 2.25 -1.14
C VAL A 118 -14.00 1.50 -1.97
N ARG A 119 -14.30 1.24 -3.24
CA ARG A 119 -13.39 0.59 -4.18
C ARG A 119 -12.11 1.42 -4.37
N GLY A 120 -12.22 2.71 -4.64
CA GLY A 120 -11.07 3.61 -4.81
C GLY A 120 -10.20 3.67 -3.55
N PHE A 121 -10.83 3.78 -2.38
CA PHE A 121 -10.16 3.74 -1.09
C PHE A 121 -9.40 2.42 -0.88
N MET A 122 -10.03 1.27 -1.11
CA MET A 122 -9.42 -0.05 -0.89
C MET A 122 -8.29 -0.32 -1.88
N VAL A 123 -8.54 -0.09 -3.18
CA VAL A 123 -7.52 -0.32 -4.22
C VAL A 123 -6.28 0.52 -3.95
N ALA A 124 -6.44 1.82 -3.74
CA ALA A 124 -5.33 2.72 -3.50
C ALA A 124 -4.58 2.38 -2.20
N SER A 125 -5.31 2.08 -1.11
CA SER A 125 -4.71 1.69 0.17
C SER A 125 -3.85 0.44 0.03
N LEU A 126 -4.34 -0.60 -0.65
CA LEU A 126 -3.59 -1.84 -0.84
C LEU A 126 -2.40 -1.64 -1.79
N VAL A 127 -2.59 -0.99 -2.94
CA VAL A 127 -1.51 -0.74 -3.91
C VAL A 127 -0.39 0.10 -3.29
N PHE A 128 -0.73 1.15 -2.54
CA PHE A 128 0.27 2.04 -1.96
C PHE A 128 0.96 1.47 -0.72
N CYS A 129 0.33 0.57 0.02
CA CYS A 129 0.93 -0.05 1.20
C CYS A 129 1.69 -1.35 0.89
N VAL A 130 1.26 -2.12 -0.13
CA VAL A 130 1.86 -3.40 -0.48
C VAL A 130 3.03 -3.19 -1.43
N GLY A 131 4.26 -3.27 -0.91
CA GLY A 131 5.45 -3.18 -1.75
C GLY A 131 6.73 -3.04 -0.94
N PRO A 132 7.86 -3.56 -1.46
CA PRO A 132 9.15 -3.54 -0.75
C PRO A 132 9.64 -2.10 -0.49
N MET A 133 9.38 -1.17 -1.41
CA MET A 133 9.76 0.23 -1.23
C MET A 133 9.07 0.89 -0.05
N THR A 134 7.82 0.50 0.24
CA THR A 134 7.09 1.03 1.41
C THR A 134 7.79 0.61 2.69
N ILE A 135 8.15 -0.67 2.81
CA ILE A 135 8.69 -1.23 4.04
C ILE A 135 10.15 -0.81 4.22
N LEU A 136 11.00 -1.07 3.22
CA LEU A 136 12.41 -0.69 3.27
C LEU A 136 12.60 0.82 3.41
N GLY A 137 11.86 1.60 2.62
CA GLY A 137 11.96 3.04 2.66
C GLY A 137 11.49 3.62 4.00
N SER A 138 10.42 3.06 4.60
CA SER A 138 9.97 3.49 5.92
C SER A 138 10.96 3.10 7.02
N ILE A 139 11.62 1.94 6.91
CA ILE A 139 12.69 1.55 7.84
C ILE A 139 13.88 2.50 7.71
N GLN A 140 14.34 2.83 6.49
CA GLN A 140 15.45 3.75 6.25
C GLN A 140 15.13 5.17 6.76
N ASP A 141 13.93 5.68 6.44
CA ASP A 141 13.45 6.98 6.91
C ASP A 141 13.40 7.05 8.45
N GLY A 142 12.90 5.99 9.10
CA GLY A 142 12.81 5.91 10.57
C GLY A 142 14.15 5.72 11.27
N LEU A 143 15.13 5.03 10.66
CA LEU A 143 16.44 4.77 11.26
C LEU A 143 17.43 5.92 11.10
N SER A 144 17.52 6.46 9.90
CA SER A 144 18.58 7.38 9.48
C SER A 144 18.08 8.72 8.95
N GLY A 145 16.76 8.89 8.79
CA GLY A 145 16.18 10.04 8.09
C GLY A 145 16.45 10.01 6.58
N ASP A 146 16.93 8.87 6.05
CA ASP A 146 17.11 8.70 4.60
C ASP A 146 15.77 8.34 3.94
N TYR A 147 15.12 9.36 3.40
CA TYR A 147 13.83 9.23 2.72
C TYR A 147 13.94 9.07 1.19
N ASN A 148 15.14 8.89 0.62
CA ASN A 148 15.31 8.84 -0.83
C ASN A 148 14.45 7.75 -1.49
N LEU A 149 14.39 6.54 -0.92
CA LEU A 149 13.56 5.45 -1.42
C LEU A 149 12.06 5.80 -1.37
N LEU A 150 11.62 6.42 -0.28
CA LEU A 150 10.24 6.91 -0.17
C LEU A 150 9.95 8.08 -1.10
N ALA A 151 10.91 8.94 -1.41
CA ALA A 151 10.73 10.03 -2.37
C ALA A 151 10.47 9.50 -3.79
N VAL A 152 11.23 8.49 -4.22
CA VAL A 152 10.97 7.79 -5.49
C VAL A 152 9.58 7.17 -5.47
N LYS A 153 9.25 6.43 -4.40
CA LYS A 153 7.93 5.83 -4.23
C LYS A 153 6.81 6.87 -4.24
N SER A 154 6.97 7.98 -3.52
CA SER A 154 5.99 9.07 -3.46
C SER A 154 5.68 9.64 -4.83
N THR A 155 6.69 9.74 -5.69
CA THR A 155 6.50 10.17 -7.07
C THR A 155 5.64 9.17 -7.84
N LEU A 156 5.92 7.86 -7.72
CA LEU A 156 5.14 6.80 -8.36
C LEU A 156 3.70 6.76 -7.84
N ASP A 157 3.51 6.84 -6.53
CA ASP A 157 2.20 6.87 -5.89
C ASP A 157 1.39 8.10 -6.30
N GLY A 158 2.05 9.27 -6.43
CA GLY A 158 1.43 10.50 -6.91
C GLY A 158 0.86 10.35 -8.33
N PHE A 159 1.65 9.80 -9.25
CA PHE A 159 1.17 9.53 -10.61
C PHE A 159 0.05 8.48 -10.63
N ALA A 160 0.20 7.39 -9.88
CA ALA A 160 -0.84 6.38 -9.75
C ALA A 160 -2.13 6.96 -9.13
N SER A 161 -2.00 7.87 -8.15
CA SER A 161 -3.12 8.57 -7.54
C SER A 161 -3.89 9.45 -8.53
N ILE A 162 -3.20 10.11 -9.48
CA ILE A 162 -3.87 10.84 -10.58
C ILE A 162 -4.75 9.88 -11.38
N ALA A 163 -4.18 8.75 -11.81
CA ALA A 163 -4.89 7.77 -12.63
C ALA A 163 -6.05 7.11 -11.87
N PHE A 164 -5.81 6.67 -10.63
CA PHE A 164 -6.86 6.05 -9.81
C PHE A 164 -7.97 7.05 -9.46
N ALA A 165 -7.64 8.27 -9.02
CA ALA A 165 -8.65 9.25 -8.63
C ALA A 165 -9.48 9.74 -9.82
N SER A 166 -8.89 9.86 -11.00
CA SER A 166 -9.63 10.22 -12.22
C SER A 166 -10.70 9.20 -12.60
N THR A 167 -10.50 7.93 -12.20
CA THR A 167 -11.37 6.81 -12.57
C THR A 167 -12.21 6.29 -11.40
N LEU A 168 -11.61 6.14 -10.22
CA LEU A 168 -12.25 5.57 -9.02
C LEU A 168 -12.79 6.64 -8.05
N GLY A 169 -12.47 7.91 -8.30
CA GLY A 169 -13.05 9.03 -7.57
C GLY A 169 -12.33 9.35 -6.25
N ILE A 170 -13.04 10.12 -5.40
CA ILE A 170 -12.47 10.77 -4.20
C ILE A 170 -11.98 9.77 -3.14
N GLY A 171 -12.48 8.55 -3.11
CA GLY A 171 -12.03 7.51 -2.16
C GLY A 171 -10.51 7.28 -2.19
N VAL A 172 -9.86 7.52 -3.35
CA VAL A 172 -8.41 7.40 -3.50
C VAL A 172 -7.65 8.38 -2.60
N LEU A 173 -8.15 9.61 -2.40
CA LEU A 173 -7.49 10.58 -1.53
C LEU A 173 -7.46 10.11 -0.08
N PHE A 174 -8.52 9.40 0.36
CA PHE A 174 -8.60 8.88 1.72
C PHE A 174 -7.66 7.71 1.98
N SER A 175 -7.09 7.07 0.94
CA SER A 175 -6.01 6.10 1.11
C SER A 175 -4.75 6.72 1.73
N SER A 176 -4.57 8.04 1.61
CA SER A 176 -3.47 8.77 2.25
C SER A 176 -3.45 8.59 3.78
N LEU A 177 -4.62 8.40 4.40
CA LEU A 177 -4.72 8.10 5.84
C LEU A 177 -4.12 6.71 6.15
N VAL A 178 -4.42 5.71 5.31
CA VAL A 178 -3.88 4.35 5.48
C VAL A 178 -2.37 4.35 5.22
N VAL A 179 -1.92 5.07 4.19
CA VAL A 179 -0.49 5.27 3.90
C VAL A 179 0.21 5.91 5.09
N PHE A 180 -0.35 6.98 5.67
CA PHE A 180 0.22 7.65 6.82
C PHE A 180 0.37 6.73 8.03
N VAL A 181 -0.68 5.98 8.36
CA VAL A 181 -0.67 5.05 9.52
C VAL A 181 0.28 3.89 9.26
N PHE A 182 0.26 3.30 8.08
CA PHE A 182 1.07 2.13 7.74
C PHE A 182 2.57 2.49 7.64
N GLN A 183 2.93 3.46 6.80
CA GLN A 183 4.32 3.90 6.63
C GLN A 183 4.87 4.55 7.91
N GLY A 184 4.08 5.43 8.54
CA GLY A 184 4.46 6.06 9.78
C GLY A 184 4.66 5.05 10.90
N GLY A 185 3.78 4.05 11.01
CA GLY A 185 3.93 2.95 11.95
C GLY A 185 5.23 2.17 11.75
N ILE A 186 5.57 1.83 10.50
CA ILE A 186 6.84 1.16 10.16
C ILE A 186 8.04 2.06 10.50
N SER A 187 8.00 3.36 10.15
CA SER A 187 9.09 4.30 10.45
C SER A 187 9.32 4.44 11.95
N LEU A 188 8.25 4.49 12.76
CA LEU A 188 8.36 4.53 14.21
C LEU A 188 8.91 3.24 14.82
N MET A 189 8.63 2.09 14.19
CA MET A 189 9.11 0.77 14.62
C MET A 189 10.42 0.37 13.92
N ALA A 190 11.05 1.25 13.17
CA ALA A 190 12.20 0.95 12.32
C ALA A 190 13.36 0.28 13.06
N GLY A 191 13.67 0.74 14.28
CA GLY A 191 14.74 0.16 15.11
C GLY A 191 14.50 -1.31 15.49
N LEU A 192 13.24 -1.70 15.71
CA LEU A 192 12.89 -3.10 15.99
C LEU A 192 12.90 -3.94 14.72
N LEU A 193 12.36 -3.40 13.63
CA LEU A 193 12.22 -4.12 12.35
C LEU A 193 13.57 -4.37 11.70
N SER A 194 14.47 -3.39 11.70
CA SER A 194 15.81 -3.52 11.09
C SER A 194 16.70 -4.57 11.77
N ALA A 195 16.45 -4.85 13.04
CA ALA A 195 17.19 -5.88 13.78
C ALA A 195 16.77 -7.31 13.41
N VAL A 196 15.61 -7.48 12.78
CA VAL A 196 15.00 -8.79 12.52
C VAL A 196 14.90 -9.08 11.02
N ILE A 197 14.60 -8.09 10.19
CA ILE A 197 14.34 -8.27 8.76
C ILE A 197 15.65 -8.38 7.97
N ASN A 198 15.83 -9.50 7.26
CA ASN A 198 16.92 -9.73 6.29
C ASN A 198 16.40 -9.81 4.85
N ASP A 199 17.33 -9.93 3.87
CA ASP A 199 16.96 -9.96 2.45
C ASP A 199 16.05 -11.12 2.06
N PRO A 200 16.26 -12.39 2.50
CA PRO A 200 15.33 -13.48 2.25
C PRO A 200 13.93 -13.21 2.78
N MET A 201 13.80 -12.70 4.00
CA MET A 201 12.51 -12.31 4.58
C MET A 201 11.81 -11.25 3.72
N MET A 202 12.58 -10.25 3.23
CA MET A 202 12.07 -9.18 2.39
C MET A 202 11.62 -9.71 1.03
N ASN A 203 12.35 -10.67 0.45
CA ASN A 203 12.00 -11.28 -0.84
C ASN A 203 10.68 -12.04 -0.75
N GLU A 204 10.50 -12.89 0.27
CA GLU A 204 9.28 -13.66 0.44
C GLU A 204 8.07 -12.77 0.80
N MET A 205 8.27 -11.75 1.63
CA MET A 205 7.24 -10.74 1.91
C MET A 205 6.84 -9.97 0.65
N THR A 206 7.82 -9.58 -0.17
CA THR A 206 7.58 -8.90 -1.46
C THR A 206 6.78 -9.80 -2.39
N ALA A 207 7.14 -11.08 -2.46
CA ALA A 207 6.45 -12.05 -3.30
C ALA A 207 5.00 -12.30 -2.85
N ALA A 208 4.77 -12.42 -1.54
CA ALA A 208 3.41 -12.51 -0.99
C ALA A 208 2.58 -11.26 -1.34
N GLY A 209 3.18 -10.07 -1.20
CA GLY A 209 2.58 -8.81 -1.63
C GLY A 209 2.26 -8.79 -3.13
N GLY A 210 3.13 -9.36 -3.95
CA GLY A 210 2.92 -9.51 -5.39
C GLY A 210 1.66 -10.30 -5.72
N VAL A 211 1.41 -11.42 -5.04
CA VAL A 211 0.19 -12.21 -5.21
C VAL A 211 -1.05 -11.43 -4.78
N ILE A 212 -0.96 -10.65 -3.70
CA ILE A 212 -2.05 -9.77 -3.26
C ILE A 212 -2.37 -8.74 -4.34
N LEU A 213 -1.37 -8.12 -4.98
CA LEU A 213 -1.58 -7.16 -6.07
C LEU A 213 -2.22 -7.81 -7.31
N VAL A 214 -1.81 -9.03 -7.68
CA VAL A 214 -2.47 -9.78 -8.77
C VAL A 214 -3.93 -10.04 -8.43
N GLY A 215 -4.22 -10.50 -7.22
CA GLY A 215 -5.59 -10.73 -6.77
C GLY A 215 -6.42 -9.44 -6.73
N LEU A 216 -5.84 -8.31 -6.32
CA LEU A 216 -6.47 -7.00 -6.35
C LEU A 216 -6.81 -6.56 -7.78
N ALA A 217 -5.88 -6.77 -8.71
CA ALA A 217 -6.11 -6.49 -10.13
C ALA A 217 -7.29 -7.27 -10.67
N ILE A 218 -7.35 -8.57 -10.39
CA ILE A 218 -8.44 -9.48 -10.82
C ILE A 218 -9.77 -9.09 -10.17
N SER A 219 -9.76 -8.82 -8.87
CA SER A 219 -10.97 -8.60 -8.07
C SER A 219 -11.54 -7.20 -8.23
N ASN A 220 -10.70 -6.18 -8.08
CA ASN A 220 -11.14 -4.81 -7.88
C ASN A 220 -10.94 -3.92 -9.12
N LEU A 221 -9.98 -4.21 -9.99
CA LEU A 221 -9.72 -3.40 -11.19
C LEU A 221 -10.34 -4.02 -12.43
N LEU A 222 -10.11 -5.30 -12.68
CA LEU A 222 -10.68 -6.01 -13.83
C LEU A 222 -12.08 -6.59 -13.57
N GLU A 223 -12.51 -6.66 -12.31
CA GLU A 223 -13.83 -7.15 -11.87
C GLU A 223 -14.16 -8.57 -12.39
N ILE A 224 -13.16 -9.42 -12.57
CA ILE A 224 -13.34 -10.79 -13.08
C ILE A 224 -13.98 -11.69 -12.02
N LYS A 225 -13.48 -11.62 -10.77
CA LYS A 225 -13.96 -12.43 -9.64
C LYS A 225 -13.73 -11.68 -8.33
N LYS A 226 -14.77 -11.56 -7.50
CA LYS A 226 -14.63 -10.96 -6.17
C LYS A 226 -13.80 -11.87 -5.26
N ILE A 227 -12.68 -11.35 -4.78
CA ILE A 227 -11.78 -11.98 -3.83
C ILE A 227 -11.53 -10.97 -2.71
N ARG A 228 -11.58 -11.39 -1.46
CA ARG A 228 -11.35 -10.54 -0.29
C ARG A 228 -9.85 -10.35 -0.06
N MET A 229 -9.22 -9.50 -0.88
CA MET A 229 -7.77 -9.33 -0.87
C MET A 229 -7.22 -8.72 0.43
N GLY A 230 -8.01 -7.91 1.15
CA GLY A 230 -7.63 -7.39 2.46
C GLY A 230 -7.39 -8.49 3.50
N ASN A 231 -8.07 -9.63 3.40
CA ASN A 231 -7.86 -10.76 4.30
C ASN A 231 -6.52 -11.48 4.08
N PHE A 232 -5.81 -11.20 2.99
CA PHE A 232 -4.46 -11.73 2.76
C PHE A 232 -3.36 -10.83 3.34
N LEU A 233 -3.66 -9.63 3.84
CA LEU A 233 -2.65 -8.71 4.40
C LEU A 233 -1.76 -9.33 5.49
N PRO A 234 -2.25 -10.20 6.40
CA PRO A 234 -1.39 -10.85 7.38
C PRO A 234 -0.27 -11.68 6.75
N ALA A 235 -0.42 -12.15 5.49
CA ALA A 235 0.63 -12.88 4.80
C ALA A 235 1.94 -12.08 4.68
N LEU A 236 1.87 -10.75 4.63
CA LEU A 236 3.04 -9.87 4.61
C LEU A 236 3.90 -9.99 5.89
N ALA A 237 3.29 -10.28 7.03
CA ALA A 237 4.00 -10.52 8.28
C ALA A 237 4.37 -12.00 8.45
N ILE A 238 3.55 -12.91 7.92
CA ILE A 238 3.75 -14.36 8.07
C ILE A 238 4.89 -14.86 7.18
N ALA A 239 5.05 -14.32 5.96
CA ALA A 239 6.13 -14.71 5.06
C ALA A 239 7.51 -14.55 5.71
N PRO A 240 7.91 -13.37 6.23
CA PRO A 240 9.18 -13.22 6.93
C PRO A 240 9.27 -14.06 8.20
N LEU A 241 8.16 -14.28 8.91
CA LEU A 241 8.13 -15.15 10.10
C LEU A 241 8.46 -16.60 9.74
N ILE A 242 7.92 -17.13 8.64
CA ILE A 242 8.24 -18.50 8.17
C ILE A 242 9.73 -18.60 7.83
N VAL A 243 10.31 -17.61 7.11
CA VAL A 243 11.75 -17.57 6.81
C VAL A 243 12.56 -17.60 8.10
N TRP A 244 12.20 -16.73 9.05
CA TRP A 244 12.91 -16.64 10.35
C TRP A 244 12.89 -17.97 11.12
N VAL A 245 11.78 -18.70 11.08
CA VAL A 245 11.68 -20.03 11.70
C VAL A 245 12.60 -21.03 10.97
N LEU A 246 12.56 -21.06 9.63
CA LEU A 246 13.36 -21.99 8.83
C LEU A 246 14.87 -21.73 8.92
N GLU A 247 15.30 -20.50 9.14
CA GLU A 247 16.73 -20.16 9.35
C GLU A 247 17.27 -20.60 10.72
N LYS A 248 16.38 -20.94 11.66
CA LYS A 248 16.79 -21.40 13.01
C LYS A 248 16.90 -22.92 13.14
N PHE A 249 16.36 -23.65 12.19
CA PHE A 249 16.37 -25.13 12.14
C PHE A 249 17.15 -25.63 10.93
#